data_2e7d921a055430e9ccce2ad7e9207927
#
_entry.id   2e7d921a055430e9ccce2ad7e9207927
#
_cell.length_a   1.000
_cell.length_b   1.000
_cell.length_c   1.000
_cell.angle_alpha   90.00
_cell.angle_beta   90.00
_cell.angle_gamma   90.00
#
_symmetry.space_group_name_H-M   'P 1'
#
loop_
_entity.id
_entity.type
_entity.pdbx_description
1 polymer ?
#
loop_
_entity_poly.entity_id
_entity_poly.type
_entity_poly.pdbx_seq_one_letter_code
_entity_poly.pdbx_strand_id
1 'polypeptide(L)'
;NTFKRKIDMYLRLLTTAAAILITTLPALARNQINIVGSSTVFPFSTTVAERFGKSTEFKTPVVESTGSGGGMKLFCSGVGENTPDITNASRRIKSSEAEKCAANGVTPIEAKIGFDGIVLANSRTSGRMEITRKQIFLALAKNIPNAGGEIIPNPYSMWSEIDSSLPAVKIEVLGPPPTSGTRDAFAELALEGGCKKIDFIKAMKKVDKSAYKALCHTIREDGAYIEAGENDNLIVQKLQANPAAFGVFGYSFLDQNSDTMQGSIVGGIKPEFEEIASGNYPIARSLYFYVKKEHIDLVPGITEFMKEFTEDDTWGEDGYLVDKGLIPMSENSRKEWAKKINGLMPLEM
;
A
#
# COMPACT_ATOMS: atom_id res chain seq x y z
N ASN A 1 61.85 -17.44 49.66
CA ASN A 1 60.42 -17.01 49.86
C ASN A 1 60.07 -15.70 49.11
N THR A 2 61.04 -14.82 48.89
CA THR A 2 60.80 -13.51 48.21
C THR A 2 60.71 -13.62 46.66
N PHE A 3 61.39 -14.60 46.08
CA PHE A 3 61.41 -14.82 44.64
C PHE A 3 60.08 -15.41 44.11
N LYS A 4 59.49 -16.33 44.85
CA LYS A 4 58.19 -16.94 44.54
C LYS A 4 57.02 -15.94 44.60
N ARG A 5 57.07 -15.00 45.54
CA ARG A 5 56.08 -13.91 45.68
C ARG A 5 56.11 -12.90 44.53
N LYS A 6 57.31 -12.63 43.97
CA LYS A 6 57.43 -11.73 42.80
C LYS A 6 56.88 -12.36 41.52
N ILE A 7 57.11 -13.64 41.31
CA ILE A 7 56.58 -14.37 40.14
C ILE A 7 55.04 -14.45 40.19
N ASP A 8 54.46 -14.75 41.35
CA ASP A 8 52.99 -14.76 41.51
C ASP A 8 52.37 -13.38 41.35
N MET A 9 53.04 -12.31 41.70
CA MET A 9 52.56 -10.94 41.48
C MET A 9 52.62 -10.53 40.00
N TYR A 10 53.62 -10.93 39.25
CA TYR A 10 53.71 -10.69 37.79
C TYR A 10 52.73 -11.57 37.04
N LEU A 11 52.49 -12.80 37.47
CA LEU A 11 51.46 -13.67 36.85
C LEU A 11 50.04 -13.15 37.05
N ARG A 12 49.76 -12.58 38.24
CA ARG A 12 48.46 -11.95 38.52
C ARG A 12 48.25 -10.62 37.81
N LEU A 13 49.31 -9.85 37.53
CA LEU A 13 49.25 -8.62 36.74
C LEU A 13 49.07 -8.91 35.25
N LEU A 14 49.64 -10.02 34.74
CA LEU A 14 49.42 -10.45 33.32
C LEU A 14 48.04 -11.04 33.09
N THR A 15 47.43 -11.71 34.10
CA THR A 15 46.03 -12.21 33.98
C THR A 15 44.98 -11.11 34.08
N THR A 16 45.26 -9.98 34.78
CA THR A 16 44.36 -8.83 34.87
C THR A 16 44.44 -7.93 33.64
N ALA A 17 45.56 -7.90 32.93
CA ALA A 17 45.70 -7.11 31.69
C ALA A 17 45.10 -7.83 30.44
N ALA A 18 44.91 -9.16 30.48
CA ALA A 18 44.29 -9.92 29.39
C ALA A 18 42.74 -9.88 29.39
N ALA A 19 42.12 -9.35 30.44
CA ALA A 19 40.67 -9.34 30.60
C ALA A 19 39.97 -8.06 30.10
N ILE A 20 40.66 -7.09 29.48
CA ILE A 20 40.12 -5.81 29.02
C ILE A 20 40.29 -5.59 27.51
N LEU A 21 40.61 -6.62 26.76
CA LEU A 21 40.39 -6.57 25.31
C LEU A 21 39.05 -7.23 24.99
N ILE A 22 37.96 -6.68 25.53
CA ILE A 22 36.65 -6.77 24.90
C ILE A 22 36.78 -5.90 23.64
N THR A 23 37.19 -6.52 22.54
CA THR A 23 37.06 -5.95 21.22
C THR A 23 35.56 -5.63 21.05
N THR A 24 35.19 -4.39 21.24
CA THR A 24 33.99 -3.84 20.63
C THR A 24 34.20 -4.00 19.14
N LEU A 25 33.83 -5.17 18.58
CA LEU A 25 33.56 -5.27 17.16
C LEU A 25 32.62 -4.11 16.88
N PRO A 26 32.97 -3.16 15.98
CA PRO A 26 31.99 -2.23 15.51
C PRO A 26 30.83 -3.09 15.03
N ALA A 27 29.68 -3.00 15.65
CA ALA A 27 28.46 -3.48 15.03
C ALA A 27 28.49 -2.86 13.64
N LEU A 28 28.58 -3.68 12.59
CA LEU A 28 28.49 -3.21 11.23
C LEU A 28 27.09 -2.62 11.09
N ALA A 29 26.96 -1.36 11.48
CA ALA A 29 25.72 -0.63 11.34
C ALA A 29 25.32 -0.74 9.86
N ARG A 30 24.13 -1.29 9.62
CA ARG A 30 23.60 -1.37 8.25
C ARG A 30 23.63 0.04 7.65
N ASN A 31 24.23 0.19 6.47
CA ASN A 31 24.41 1.48 5.80
C ASN A 31 23.39 1.67 4.65
N GLN A 32 22.27 0.96 4.70
CA GLN A 32 21.22 1.00 3.68
C GLN A 32 19.86 0.86 4.33
N ILE A 33 18.94 1.75 3.98
CA ILE A 33 17.56 1.76 4.48
C ILE A 33 16.82 0.56 3.91
N ASN A 34 16.08 -0.15 4.75
CA ASN A 34 15.22 -1.26 4.38
C ASN A 34 13.75 -0.89 4.60
N ILE A 35 12.97 -0.91 3.52
CA ILE A 35 11.55 -0.55 3.47
C ILE A 35 10.75 -1.77 3.05
N VAL A 36 9.72 -2.13 3.82
CA VAL A 36 8.82 -3.24 3.52
C VAL A 36 7.37 -2.76 3.51
N GLY A 37 6.44 -3.54 3.01
CA GLY A 37 5.01 -3.28 3.27
C GLY A 37 4.11 -3.28 2.04
N SER A 38 3.22 -2.30 1.97
CA SER A 38 2.13 -2.23 1.00
C SER A 38 2.59 -2.29 -0.45
N SER A 39 1.99 -3.19 -1.25
CA SER A 39 2.14 -3.26 -2.70
C SER A 39 1.66 -1.98 -3.40
N THR A 40 0.63 -1.32 -2.86
CA THR A 40 0.11 -0.06 -3.41
C THR A 40 1.09 1.11 -3.20
N VAL A 41 1.77 1.16 -2.05
CA VAL A 41 2.74 2.24 -1.75
C VAL A 41 4.12 1.92 -2.35
N PHE A 42 4.37 0.66 -2.69
CA PHE A 42 5.64 0.18 -3.25
C PHE A 42 6.15 1.04 -4.43
N PRO A 43 5.36 1.34 -5.50
CA PRO A 43 5.83 2.14 -6.63
C PRO A 43 6.22 3.57 -6.22
N PHE A 44 5.51 4.18 -5.28
CA PHE A 44 5.84 5.51 -4.77
C PHE A 44 7.16 5.49 -4.00
N SER A 45 7.28 4.59 -3.02
CA SER A 45 8.52 4.47 -2.23
C SER A 45 9.72 4.08 -3.08
N THR A 46 9.56 3.25 -4.11
CA THR A 46 10.63 2.86 -5.02
C THR A 46 11.10 4.08 -5.84
N THR A 47 10.17 4.89 -6.34
CA THR A 47 10.51 6.10 -7.09
C THR A 47 11.30 7.09 -6.23
N VAL A 48 10.87 7.32 -4.97
CA VAL A 48 11.61 8.17 -4.03
C VAL A 48 12.98 7.56 -3.70
N ALA A 49 13.04 6.27 -3.44
CA ALA A 49 14.30 5.56 -3.12
C ALA A 49 15.34 5.67 -4.26
N GLU A 50 14.90 5.51 -5.51
CA GLU A 50 15.77 5.63 -6.67
C GLU A 50 16.29 7.06 -6.86
N ARG A 51 15.44 8.08 -6.68
CA ARG A 51 15.88 9.49 -6.75
C ARG A 51 16.84 9.81 -5.61
N PHE A 52 16.49 9.43 -4.38
CA PHE A 52 17.32 9.62 -3.21
C PHE A 52 18.73 9.03 -3.39
N GLY A 53 18.83 7.78 -3.87
CA GLY A 53 20.14 7.14 -4.11
C GLY A 53 20.95 7.78 -5.25
N LYS A 54 20.28 8.51 -6.20
CA LYS A 54 20.95 9.22 -7.29
C LYS A 54 21.37 10.65 -6.90
N SER A 55 20.62 11.28 -6.00
CA SER A 55 20.82 12.70 -5.63
C SER A 55 21.64 12.90 -4.35
N THR A 56 21.91 11.82 -3.59
CA THR A 56 22.61 11.87 -2.29
C THR A 56 23.82 10.93 -2.26
N GLU A 57 24.61 11.02 -1.20
CA GLU A 57 25.73 10.10 -0.92
C GLU A 57 25.28 8.78 -0.30
N PHE A 58 24.01 8.68 0.09
CA PHE A 58 23.47 7.47 0.73
C PHE A 58 23.17 6.37 -0.29
N LYS A 59 23.24 5.12 0.16
CA LYS A 59 22.84 4.00 -0.67
C LYS A 59 21.33 4.06 -0.97
N THR A 60 20.98 3.71 -2.20
CA THR A 60 19.56 3.55 -2.59
C THR A 60 18.84 2.62 -1.62
N PRO A 61 17.77 3.07 -0.96
CA PRO A 61 16.97 2.20 -0.09
C PRO A 61 16.45 0.96 -0.82
N VAL A 62 16.43 -0.18 -0.12
CA VAL A 62 15.77 -1.41 -0.61
C VAL A 62 14.30 -1.35 -0.27
N VAL A 63 13.43 -1.55 -1.26
CA VAL A 63 11.98 -1.56 -1.07
C VAL A 63 11.41 -2.93 -1.44
N GLU A 64 10.68 -3.55 -0.52
CA GLU A 64 10.07 -4.87 -0.71
C GLU A 64 8.55 -4.83 -0.49
N SER A 65 7.81 -5.47 -1.40
CA SER A 65 6.35 -5.60 -1.30
C SER A 65 5.98 -6.84 -0.49
N THR A 66 5.55 -6.64 0.76
CA THR A 66 5.12 -7.71 1.69
C THR A 66 3.64 -7.59 2.10
N GLY A 67 2.93 -6.59 1.54
CA GLY A 67 1.61 -6.17 1.97
C GLY A 67 1.62 -5.41 3.31
N SER A 68 0.65 -4.51 3.53
CA SER A 68 0.59 -3.67 4.74
C SER A 68 0.66 -4.47 6.05
N GLY A 69 -0.05 -5.60 6.13
CA GLY A 69 -0.06 -6.42 7.35
C GLY A 69 1.24 -7.21 7.55
N GLY A 70 1.87 -7.67 6.47
CA GLY A 70 3.17 -8.34 6.48
C GLY A 70 4.27 -7.36 6.93
N GLY A 71 4.30 -6.18 6.32
CA GLY A 71 5.23 -5.12 6.66
C GLY A 71 5.12 -4.68 8.12
N MET A 72 3.90 -4.42 8.62
CA MET A 72 3.68 -4.08 10.03
C MET A 72 4.17 -5.19 10.99
N LYS A 73 3.96 -6.47 10.63
CA LYS A 73 4.44 -7.59 11.43
C LYS A 73 5.97 -7.61 11.54
N LEU A 74 6.68 -7.38 10.43
CA LEU A 74 8.13 -7.31 10.37
C LEU A 74 8.65 -6.05 11.08
N PHE A 75 8.04 -4.90 10.83
CA PHE A 75 8.42 -3.62 11.42
C PHE A 75 8.29 -3.62 12.95
N CYS A 76 7.18 -4.15 13.49
CA CYS A 76 6.93 -4.25 14.93
C CYS A 76 7.56 -5.49 15.58
N SER A 77 8.48 -6.22 14.90
CA SER A 77 9.11 -7.40 15.50
C SER A 77 10.23 -7.08 16.50
N GLY A 78 10.73 -5.84 16.51
CA GLY A 78 11.79 -5.37 17.40
C GLY A 78 12.67 -4.31 16.77
N VAL A 79 13.72 -3.94 17.50
CA VAL A 79 14.78 -3.01 17.09
C VAL A 79 16.03 -3.81 16.74
N GLY A 80 16.76 -3.40 15.70
CA GLY A 80 18.03 -4.01 15.31
C GLY A 80 18.17 -4.28 13.81
N GLU A 81 19.36 -4.69 13.39
CA GLU A 81 19.78 -4.78 11.98
C GLU A 81 18.91 -5.69 11.10
N ASN A 82 18.29 -6.72 11.68
CA ASN A 82 17.47 -7.69 10.97
C ASN A 82 16.00 -7.28 10.86
N THR A 83 15.66 -6.07 11.28
CA THR A 83 14.29 -5.55 11.21
C THR A 83 14.23 -4.33 10.28
N PRO A 84 13.12 -4.11 9.54
CA PRO A 84 13.02 -2.98 8.63
C PRO A 84 12.97 -1.64 9.36
N ASP A 85 13.47 -0.61 8.69
CA ASP A 85 13.51 0.77 9.19
C ASP A 85 12.19 1.48 8.96
N ILE A 86 11.58 1.20 7.80
CA ILE A 86 10.35 1.82 7.32
C ILE A 86 9.37 0.73 6.90
N THR A 87 8.09 0.95 7.16
CA THR A 87 7.04 0.12 6.60
C THR A 87 5.97 0.95 5.92
N ASN A 88 5.64 0.57 4.68
CA ASN A 88 4.58 1.16 3.88
C ASN A 88 3.23 0.56 4.22
N ALA A 89 2.16 1.35 4.23
CA ALA A 89 0.82 0.87 4.47
C ALA A 89 -0.24 1.61 3.66
N SER A 90 -1.19 0.88 3.10
CA SER A 90 -2.38 1.42 2.40
C SER A 90 -3.59 1.56 3.31
N ARG A 91 -3.34 1.67 4.60
CA ARG A 91 -4.27 1.96 5.69
C ARG A 91 -3.51 2.45 6.91
N ARG A 92 -4.18 3.13 7.82
CA ARG A 92 -3.57 3.45 9.12
C ARG A 92 -3.24 2.18 9.89
N ILE A 93 -2.18 2.22 10.68
CA ILE A 93 -1.82 1.17 11.64
C ILE A 93 -3.00 0.86 12.57
N LYS A 94 -3.20 -0.41 12.91
CA LYS A 94 -4.25 -0.84 13.85
C LYS A 94 -3.76 -0.72 15.28
N SER A 95 -4.68 -0.53 16.25
CA SER A 95 -4.33 -0.50 17.68
C SER A 95 -3.52 -1.73 18.10
N SER A 96 -3.93 -2.94 17.67
CA SER A 96 -3.22 -4.18 17.97
C SER A 96 -1.80 -4.28 17.34
N GLU A 97 -1.56 -3.58 16.24
CA GLU A 97 -0.23 -3.49 15.64
C GLU A 97 0.64 -2.47 16.39
N ALA A 98 0.07 -1.33 16.78
CA ALA A 98 0.75 -0.33 17.60
C ALA A 98 1.12 -0.88 19.00
N GLU A 99 0.22 -1.61 19.65
CA GLU A 99 0.47 -2.33 20.90
C GLU A 99 1.63 -3.32 20.76
N LYS A 100 1.66 -4.06 19.64
CA LYS A 100 2.77 -4.98 19.35
C LYS A 100 4.09 -4.25 19.13
N CYS A 101 4.10 -3.11 18.43
CA CYS A 101 5.27 -2.26 18.28
C CYS A 101 5.79 -1.84 19.66
N ALA A 102 4.93 -1.27 20.51
CA ALA A 102 5.28 -0.82 21.86
C ALA A 102 5.82 -1.96 22.74
N ALA A 103 5.19 -3.14 22.71
CA ALA A 103 5.65 -4.33 23.44
C ALA A 103 7.04 -4.80 23.05
N ASN A 104 7.48 -4.51 21.81
CA ASN A 104 8.79 -4.87 21.27
C ASN A 104 9.77 -3.67 21.24
N GLY A 105 9.47 -2.57 21.93
CA GLY A 105 10.34 -1.39 22.04
C GLY A 105 10.43 -0.57 20.75
N VAL A 106 9.47 -0.69 19.85
CA VAL A 106 9.42 0.06 18.57
C VAL A 106 8.47 1.25 18.70
N THR A 107 8.98 2.45 18.44
CA THR A 107 8.22 3.70 18.43
C THR A 107 7.99 4.13 16.97
N PRO A 108 6.78 3.93 16.40
CA PRO A 108 6.50 4.37 15.04
C PRO A 108 6.38 5.90 14.95
N ILE A 109 6.98 6.49 13.90
CA ILE A 109 6.66 7.83 13.42
C ILE A 109 5.75 7.66 12.23
N GLU A 110 4.53 8.19 12.29
CA GLU A 110 3.51 8.07 11.23
C GLU A 110 3.65 9.17 10.19
N ALA A 111 3.63 8.79 8.92
CA ALA A 111 3.56 9.68 7.78
C ALA A 111 2.36 9.31 6.91
N LYS A 112 1.35 10.16 6.81
CA LYS A 112 0.36 10.08 5.74
C LYS A 112 0.92 10.77 4.51
N ILE A 113 0.93 10.07 3.36
CA ILE A 113 1.59 10.57 2.15
C ILE A 113 0.63 11.04 1.06
N GLY A 114 -0.63 10.70 1.16
CA GLY A 114 -1.66 11.02 0.17
C GLY A 114 -2.76 9.99 0.17
N PHE A 115 -3.40 9.87 -0.98
CA PHE A 115 -4.51 8.94 -1.19
C PHE A 115 -4.29 8.10 -2.45
N ASP A 116 -4.97 6.96 -2.46
CA ASP A 116 -5.15 6.08 -3.61
C ASP A 116 -6.64 5.97 -3.89
N GLY A 117 -7.05 6.26 -5.11
CA GLY A 117 -8.42 6.13 -5.59
C GLY A 117 -8.44 5.30 -6.86
N ILE A 118 -9.20 4.20 -6.86
CA ILE A 118 -9.36 3.34 -8.03
C ILE A 118 -10.74 3.58 -8.64
N VAL A 119 -10.79 3.75 -9.92
CA VAL A 119 -12.06 3.99 -10.63
C VAL A 119 -12.45 2.80 -11.50
N LEU A 120 -13.76 2.60 -11.65
CA LEU A 120 -14.36 1.86 -12.74
C LEU A 120 -14.91 2.91 -13.70
N ALA A 121 -14.28 3.06 -14.87
CA ALA A 121 -14.56 4.15 -15.78
C ALA A 121 -14.95 3.66 -17.18
N ASN A 122 -15.63 4.48 -17.95
CA ASN A 122 -15.97 4.23 -19.36
C ASN A 122 -15.92 5.53 -20.17
N SER A 123 -16.06 5.40 -21.49
CA SER A 123 -16.14 6.56 -22.39
C SER A 123 -17.37 7.43 -22.07
N ARG A 124 -17.21 8.75 -22.14
CA ARG A 124 -18.35 9.69 -22.03
C ARG A 124 -19.38 9.57 -23.15
N THR A 125 -19.04 8.91 -24.25
CA THR A 125 -20.00 8.63 -25.33
C THR A 125 -21.01 7.56 -24.96
N SER A 126 -20.78 6.81 -23.88
CA SER A 126 -21.72 5.86 -23.29
C SER A 126 -22.35 6.42 -22.00
N GLY A 127 -23.43 5.79 -21.52
CA GLY A 127 -24.07 6.15 -20.25
C GLY A 127 -23.13 5.94 -19.08
N ARG A 128 -23.19 6.85 -18.09
CA ARG A 128 -22.48 6.66 -16.82
C ARG A 128 -23.16 5.56 -16.01
N MET A 129 -22.40 4.60 -15.55
CA MET A 129 -22.92 3.51 -14.71
C MET A 129 -23.01 3.93 -13.25
N GLU A 130 -24.12 3.58 -12.59
CA GLU A 130 -24.25 3.59 -11.14
C GLU A 130 -24.22 2.15 -10.64
N ILE A 131 -23.31 1.82 -9.71
CA ILE A 131 -23.04 0.46 -9.30
C ILE A 131 -22.64 0.39 -7.83
N THR A 132 -22.93 -0.74 -7.19
CA THR A 132 -22.46 -1.04 -5.84
C THR A 132 -21.23 -1.94 -5.86
N ARG A 133 -20.43 -1.93 -4.79
CA ARG A 133 -19.30 -2.88 -4.66
C ARG A 133 -19.76 -4.34 -4.69
N LYS A 134 -20.98 -4.65 -4.21
CA LYS A 134 -21.54 -6.00 -4.30
C LYS A 134 -21.76 -6.41 -5.76
N GLN A 135 -22.29 -5.53 -6.60
CA GLN A 135 -22.46 -5.79 -8.03
C GLN A 135 -21.12 -5.90 -8.75
N ILE A 136 -20.10 -5.08 -8.38
CA ILE A 136 -18.73 -5.23 -8.91
C ILE A 136 -18.17 -6.62 -8.57
N PHE A 137 -18.34 -7.08 -7.31
CA PHE A 137 -17.93 -8.42 -6.91
C PHE A 137 -18.63 -9.49 -7.73
N LEU A 138 -19.95 -9.41 -7.88
CA LEU A 138 -20.74 -10.37 -8.66
C LEU A 138 -20.35 -10.35 -10.16
N ALA A 139 -19.92 -9.22 -10.70
CA ALA A 139 -19.48 -9.12 -12.09
C ALA A 139 -18.09 -9.76 -12.33
N LEU A 140 -17.13 -9.51 -11.42
CA LEU A 140 -15.71 -9.71 -11.70
C LEU A 140 -15.03 -10.78 -10.85
N ALA A 141 -15.66 -11.30 -9.80
CA ALA A 141 -15.10 -12.43 -9.05
C ALA A 141 -15.15 -13.72 -9.88
N LYS A 142 -14.12 -14.55 -9.75
CA LYS A 142 -14.02 -15.86 -10.42
C LYS A 142 -15.16 -16.79 -10.00
N ASN A 143 -15.44 -16.81 -8.70
CA ASN A 143 -16.52 -17.61 -8.12
C ASN A 143 -17.44 -16.71 -7.30
N ILE A 144 -18.73 -17.00 -7.34
CA ILE A 144 -19.76 -16.25 -6.62
C ILE A 144 -20.76 -17.21 -5.97
N PRO A 145 -21.52 -16.78 -4.94
CA PRO A 145 -22.60 -17.59 -4.43
C PRO A 145 -23.82 -17.58 -5.36
N ASN A 146 -24.43 -18.73 -5.55
CA ASN A 146 -25.76 -18.85 -6.14
C ASN A 146 -26.87 -18.50 -5.12
N ALA A 147 -28.13 -18.52 -5.55
CA ALA A 147 -29.27 -18.25 -4.68
C ALA A 147 -29.40 -19.21 -3.48
N GLY A 148 -28.85 -20.43 -3.58
CA GLY A 148 -28.82 -21.42 -2.51
C GLY A 148 -27.61 -21.25 -1.56
N GLY A 149 -26.72 -20.29 -1.80
CA GLY A 149 -25.51 -20.06 -0.99
C GLY A 149 -24.32 -20.96 -1.36
N GLU A 150 -24.43 -21.77 -2.42
CA GLU A 150 -23.33 -22.57 -2.94
C GLU A 150 -22.39 -21.68 -3.78
N ILE A 151 -21.07 -21.86 -3.60
CA ILE A 151 -20.07 -21.16 -4.39
C ILE A 151 -19.90 -21.85 -5.75
N ILE A 152 -20.20 -21.11 -6.81
CA ILE A 152 -20.15 -21.60 -8.20
C ILE A 152 -19.23 -20.71 -9.05
N PRO A 153 -18.68 -21.21 -10.18
CA PRO A 153 -18.07 -20.35 -11.20
C PRO A 153 -19.03 -19.25 -11.63
N ASN A 154 -18.53 -18.06 -11.85
CA ASN A 154 -19.36 -16.89 -12.17
C ASN A 154 -20.09 -17.08 -13.51
N PRO A 155 -21.44 -17.16 -13.54
CA PRO A 155 -22.20 -17.40 -14.77
C PRO A 155 -22.55 -16.11 -15.53
N TYR A 156 -22.39 -14.93 -14.93
CA TYR A 156 -22.84 -13.67 -15.53
C TYR A 156 -21.99 -13.26 -16.72
N SER A 157 -22.64 -12.95 -17.83
CA SER A 157 -22.02 -12.44 -19.06
C SER A 157 -22.41 -11.00 -19.38
N MET A 158 -23.56 -10.55 -18.86
CA MET A 158 -24.10 -9.20 -19.08
C MET A 158 -24.25 -8.50 -17.72
N TRP A 159 -24.03 -7.18 -17.69
CA TRP A 159 -24.27 -6.40 -16.46
C TRP A 159 -25.72 -6.48 -15.98
N SER A 160 -26.69 -6.45 -16.90
CA SER A 160 -28.12 -6.55 -16.58
C SER A 160 -28.56 -7.90 -16.01
N GLU A 161 -27.77 -8.96 -16.13
CA GLU A 161 -28.04 -10.26 -15.49
C GLU A 161 -27.79 -10.22 -13.96
N ILE A 162 -26.95 -9.29 -13.50
CA ILE A 162 -26.66 -9.08 -12.09
C ILE A 162 -27.78 -8.26 -11.45
N ASP A 163 -28.21 -7.21 -12.14
CA ASP A 163 -29.27 -6.30 -11.72
C ASP A 163 -29.84 -5.60 -12.97
N SER A 164 -31.16 -5.57 -13.09
CA SER A 164 -31.85 -4.96 -14.24
C SER A 164 -31.66 -3.45 -14.36
N SER A 165 -31.18 -2.78 -13.30
CA SER A 165 -30.82 -1.36 -13.33
C SER A 165 -29.47 -1.09 -14.02
N LEU A 166 -28.64 -2.12 -14.18
CA LEU A 166 -27.36 -2.03 -14.88
C LEU A 166 -27.55 -2.11 -16.41
N PRO A 167 -26.61 -1.60 -17.21
CA PRO A 167 -26.74 -1.58 -18.65
C PRO A 167 -26.80 -2.98 -19.28
N ALA A 168 -27.63 -3.14 -20.30
CA ALA A 168 -27.77 -4.42 -21.03
C ALA A 168 -26.61 -4.60 -22.04
N VAL A 169 -25.38 -4.55 -21.56
CA VAL A 169 -24.15 -4.76 -22.34
C VAL A 169 -23.30 -5.85 -21.70
N LYS A 170 -22.41 -6.44 -22.50
CA LYS A 170 -21.48 -7.49 -22.03
C LYS A 170 -20.59 -6.96 -20.90
N ILE A 171 -20.31 -7.81 -19.93
CA ILE A 171 -19.28 -7.53 -18.93
C ILE A 171 -17.93 -7.64 -19.63
N GLU A 172 -17.32 -6.48 -19.87
CA GLU A 172 -15.99 -6.35 -20.45
C GLU A 172 -15.26 -5.24 -19.71
N VAL A 173 -14.28 -5.63 -18.92
CA VAL A 173 -13.52 -4.72 -18.05
C VAL A 173 -12.03 -4.87 -18.33
N LEU A 174 -11.42 -3.79 -18.81
CA LEU A 174 -9.99 -3.68 -19.04
C LEU A 174 -9.31 -3.23 -17.74
N GLY A 175 -8.26 -3.89 -17.33
CA GLY A 175 -7.58 -3.50 -16.11
C GLY A 175 -6.13 -3.99 -16.03
N PRO A 176 -5.41 -3.60 -15.00
CA PRO A 176 -4.01 -3.96 -14.85
C PRO A 176 -3.81 -5.44 -14.52
N PRO A 177 -2.60 -5.99 -14.80
CA PRO A 177 -2.24 -7.39 -14.57
C PRO A 177 -2.08 -7.70 -13.06
N PRO A 178 -1.91 -8.99 -12.67
CA PRO A 178 -1.73 -9.41 -11.28
C PRO A 178 -0.53 -8.79 -10.56
N THR A 179 0.46 -8.29 -11.29
CA THR A 179 1.65 -7.62 -10.75
C THR A 179 1.38 -6.19 -10.26
N SER A 180 0.23 -5.61 -10.64
CA SER A 180 -0.12 -4.21 -10.37
C SER A 180 -0.66 -3.99 -8.95
N GLY A 181 -0.14 -2.97 -8.27
CA GLY A 181 -0.69 -2.48 -7.01
C GLY A 181 -2.12 -1.92 -7.14
N THR A 182 -2.49 -1.38 -8.31
CA THR A 182 -3.85 -0.93 -8.63
C THR A 182 -4.82 -2.11 -8.67
N ARG A 183 -4.44 -3.24 -9.27
CA ARG A 183 -5.25 -4.47 -9.23
C ARG A 183 -5.43 -5.00 -7.82
N ASP A 184 -4.38 -5.02 -7.00
CA ASP A 184 -4.47 -5.41 -5.60
C ASP A 184 -5.42 -4.50 -4.82
N ALA A 185 -5.32 -3.18 -5.03
CA ALA A 185 -6.21 -2.19 -4.43
C ALA A 185 -7.67 -2.41 -4.85
N PHE A 186 -7.91 -2.65 -6.13
CA PHE A 186 -9.25 -2.93 -6.64
C PHE A 186 -9.83 -4.21 -6.05
N ALA A 187 -9.06 -5.29 -5.99
CA ALA A 187 -9.48 -6.54 -5.35
C ALA A 187 -9.80 -6.34 -3.87
N GLU A 188 -9.01 -5.57 -3.12
CA GLU A 188 -9.23 -5.32 -1.69
C GLU A 188 -10.41 -4.37 -1.44
N LEU A 189 -10.51 -3.26 -2.17
CA LEU A 189 -11.49 -2.21 -1.89
C LEU A 189 -12.84 -2.47 -2.56
N ALA A 190 -12.84 -2.90 -3.83
CA ALA A 190 -14.06 -3.13 -4.59
C ALA A 190 -14.59 -4.57 -4.40
N LEU A 191 -13.78 -5.60 -4.73
CA LEU A 191 -14.26 -6.98 -4.69
C LEU A 191 -14.49 -7.45 -3.24
N GLU A 192 -13.48 -7.39 -2.34
CA GLU A 192 -13.68 -7.75 -0.93
C GLU A 192 -14.70 -6.81 -0.27
N GLY A 193 -14.69 -5.53 -0.66
CA GLY A 193 -15.68 -4.55 -0.22
C GLY A 193 -17.11 -4.96 -0.51
N GLY A 194 -17.36 -5.60 -1.66
CA GLY A 194 -18.65 -6.17 -2.07
C GLY A 194 -18.91 -7.56 -1.48
N CYS A 195 -17.94 -8.44 -1.55
CA CYS A 195 -17.95 -9.80 -1.04
C CYS A 195 -18.42 -9.87 0.42
N LYS A 196 -17.88 -9.03 1.28
CA LYS A 196 -18.25 -8.93 2.72
C LYS A 196 -19.66 -8.40 2.99
N LYS A 197 -20.38 -7.93 1.97
CA LYS A 197 -21.81 -7.56 2.09
C LYS A 197 -22.73 -8.79 2.03
N ILE A 198 -22.18 -9.98 1.79
CA ILE A 198 -22.88 -11.24 1.80
C ILE A 198 -22.60 -11.92 3.14
N ASP A 199 -23.62 -12.09 3.97
CA ASP A 199 -23.46 -12.40 5.40
C ASP A 199 -22.70 -13.72 5.67
N PHE A 200 -23.00 -14.79 4.95
CA PHE A 200 -22.31 -16.05 5.17
C PHE A 200 -20.83 -16.00 4.73
N ILE A 201 -20.51 -15.24 3.68
CA ILE A 201 -19.11 -15.02 3.27
C ILE A 201 -18.39 -14.16 4.31
N LYS A 202 -19.04 -13.14 4.86
CA LYS A 202 -18.50 -12.36 5.97
C LYS A 202 -18.19 -13.24 7.19
N ALA A 203 -19.04 -14.22 7.48
CA ALA A 203 -18.80 -15.18 8.56
C ALA A 203 -17.61 -16.10 8.27
N MET A 204 -17.39 -16.51 7.02
CA MET A 204 -16.26 -17.32 6.59
C MET A 204 -14.91 -16.68 6.96
N LYS A 205 -14.79 -15.36 6.95
CA LYS A 205 -13.56 -14.64 7.33
C LYS A 205 -13.03 -14.99 8.73
N LYS A 206 -13.94 -15.37 9.65
CA LYS A 206 -13.58 -15.76 11.03
C LYS A 206 -13.16 -17.23 11.14
N VAL A 207 -13.64 -18.06 10.23
CA VAL A 207 -13.44 -19.52 10.26
C VAL A 207 -12.23 -19.89 9.40
N ASP A 208 -12.21 -19.42 8.15
CA ASP A 208 -11.13 -19.65 7.19
C ASP A 208 -10.81 -18.37 6.42
N LYS A 209 -9.81 -17.63 6.93
CA LYS A 209 -9.35 -16.38 6.33
C LYS A 209 -8.73 -16.58 4.96
N SER A 210 -8.11 -17.75 4.69
CA SER A 210 -7.47 -18.05 3.41
C SER A 210 -8.51 -18.28 2.34
N ALA A 211 -9.50 -19.16 2.60
CA ALA A 211 -10.62 -19.41 1.70
C ALA A 211 -11.43 -18.13 1.45
N TYR A 212 -11.68 -17.32 2.49
CA TYR A 212 -12.32 -16.01 2.34
C TYR A 212 -11.55 -15.10 1.38
N LYS A 213 -10.23 -14.99 1.55
CA LYS A 213 -9.41 -14.16 0.65
C LYS A 213 -9.41 -14.71 -0.76
N ALA A 214 -9.25 -16.01 -0.94
CA ALA A 214 -9.30 -16.64 -2.26
C ALA A 214 -10.63 -16.35 -2.97
N LEU A 215 -11.76 -16.44 -2.27
CA LEU A 215 -13.07 -16.13 -2.83
C LEU A 215 -13.23 -14.64 -3.18
N CYS A 216 -12.84 -13.75 -2.27
CA CYS A 216 -13.12 -12.32 -2.39
C CYS A 216 -12.12 -11.54 -3.25
N HIS A 217 -10.93 -12.07 -3.52
CA HIS A 217 -9.86 -11.37 -4.24
C HIS A 217 -9.55 -11.95 -5.62
N THR A 218 -10.05 -13.16 -5.94
CA THR A 218 -9.73 -13.77 -7.23
C THR A 218 -10.65 -13.22 -8.31
N ILE A 219 -10.06 -12.47 -9.23
CA ILE A 219 -10.73 -11.94 -10.42
C ILE A 219 -10.85 -13.05 -11.47
N ARG A 220 -11.96 -13.05 -12.23
CA ARG A 220 -12.21 -14.03 -13.31
C ARG A 220 -11.30 -13.79 -14.51
N GLU A 221 -11.00 -14.87 -15.25
CA GLU A 221 -10.07 -14.89 -16.38
C GLU A 221 -10.73 -15.42 -17.67
N ASP A 222 -12.05 -15.41 -17.74
CA ASP A 222 -12.87 -15.97 -18.83
C ASP A 222 -13.23 -14.93 -19.91
N GLY A 223 -12.52 -13.79 -19.92
CA GLY A 223 -12.69 -12.72 -20.87
C GLY A 223 -13.65 -11.60 -20.44
N ALA A 224 -14.26 -11.69 -19.25
CA ALA A 224 -15.00 -10.56 -18.67
C ALA A 224 -14.07 -9.53 -18.03
N TYR A 225 -12.94 -9.97 -17.47
CA TYR A 225 -11.82 -9.09 -17.11
C TYR A 225 -10.65 -9.37 -18.06
N ILE A 226 -10.12 -8.31 -18.69
CA ILE A 226 -9.06 -8.38 -19.70
C ILE A 226 -7.85 -7.61 -19.20
N GLU A 227 -6.72 -8.28 -19.06
CA GLU A 227 -5.46 -7.65 -18.69
C GLU A 227 -4.97 -6.74 -19.82
N ALA A 228 -4.87 -5.45 -19.55
CA ALA A 228 -4.55 -4.43 -20.55
C ALA A 228 -3.15 -3.81 -20.38
N GLY A 229 -2.33 -4.36 -19.47
CA GLY A 229 -0.98 -3.89 -19.14
C GLY A 229 -0.91 -2.98 -17.94
N GLU A 230 0.30 -2.64 -17.53
CA GLU A 230 0.59 -1.78 -16.37
C GLU A 230 0.34 -0.28 -16.66
N ASN A 231 0.28 0.11 -17.93
CA ASN A 231 0.13 1.50 -18.33
C ASN A 231 -1.35 1.88 -18.48
N ASP A 232 -1.87 2.65 -17.54
CA ASP A 232 -3.26 3.09 -17.51
C ASP A 232 -3.67 3.88 -18.78
N ASN A 233 -2.74 4.58 -19.45
CA ASN A 233 -3.02 5.25 -20.73
C ASN A 233 -3.44 4.28 -21.83
N LEU A 234 -2.95 3.03 -21.82
CA LEU A 234 -3.39 2.01 -22.78
C LEU A 234 -4.84 1.59 -22.53
N ILE A 235 -5.26 1.57 -21.26
CA ILE A 235 -6.66 1.29 -20.89
C ILE A 235 -7.55 2.41 -21.44
N VAL A 236 -7.18 3.67 -21.21
CA VAL A 236 -7.93 4.84 -21.70
C VAL A 236 -8.08 4.80 -23.23
N GLN A 237 -7.00 4.55 -23.98
CA GLN A 237 -7.04 4.43 -25.44
C GLN A 237 -7.99 3.31 -25.93
N LYS A 238 -7.96 2.15 -25.25
CA LYS A 238 -8.85 1.03 -25.59
C LYS A 238 -10.32 1.35 -25.29
N LEU A 239 -10.62 2.10 -24.22
CA LEU A 239 -11.97 2.56 -23.91
C LEU A 239 -12.50 3.59 -24.91
N GLN A 240 -11.64 4.43 -25.46
CA GLN A 240 -12.01 5.32 -26.56
C GLN A 240 -12.40 4.54 -27.84
N ALA A 241 -11.68 3.45 -28.12
CA ALA A 241 -11.97 2.58 -29.25
C ALA A 241 -13.17 1.64 -29.02
N ASN A 242 -13.47 1.28 -27.77
CA ASN A 242 -14.60 0.44 -27.37
C ASN A 242 -15.41 1.10 -26.24
N PRO A 243 -16.33 2.02 -26.57
CA PRO A 243 -17.12 2.75 -25.60
C PRO A 243 -18.06 1.89 -24.74
N ALA A 244 -18.34 0.64 -25.12
CA ALA A 244 -19.17 -0.29 -24.35
C ALA A 244 -18.41 -0.97 -23.22
N ALA A 245 -17.07 -0.98 -23.26
CA ALA A 245 -16.22 -1.54 -22.22
C ALA A 245 -16.02 -0.58 -21.03
N PHE A 246 -15.62 -1.16 -19.92
CA PHE A 246 -15.20 -0.42 -18.72
C PHE A 246 -13.70 -0.63 -18.48
N GLY A 247 -13.08 0.29 -17.73
CA GLY A 247 -11.69 0.20 -17.35
C GLY A 247 -11.50 0.38 -15.85
N VAL A 248 -10.51 -0.31 -15.30
CA VAL A 248 -10.05 -0.16 -13.90
C VAL A 248 -8.66 0.46 -13.93
N PHE A 249 -8.51 1.65 -13.33
CA PHE A 249 -7.26 2.38 -13.24
C PHE A 249 -7.30 3.44 -12.13
N GLY A 250 -6.19 4.13 -11.88
CA GLY A 250 -6.08 5.17 -10.86
C GLY A 250 -6.88 6.42 -11.20
N TYR A 251 -7.45 7.07 -10.18
CA TYR A 251 -8.22 8.30 -10.32
C TYR A 251 -7.44 9.42 -11.03
N SER A 252 -6.16 9.56 -10.79
CA SER A 252 -5.33 10.58 -11.45
C SER A 252 -5.37 10.49 -12.98
N PHE A 253 -5.47 9.28 -13.54
CA PHE A 253 -5.64 9.08 -14.97
C PHE A 253 -7.06 9.41 -15.46
N LEU A 254 -8.08 9.18 -14.63
CA LEU A 254 -9.43 9.64 -14.92
C LEU A 254 -9.49 11.17 -14.99
N ASP A 255 -8.86 11.85 -14.03
CA ASP A 255 -8.82 13.30 -13.94
C ASP A 255 -8.15 13.91 -15.17
N GLN A 256 -6.97 13.40 -15.55
CA GLN A 256 -6.23 13.83 -16.74
C GLN A 256 -6.97 13.59 -18.08
N ASN A 257 -7.94 12.66 -18.10
CA ASN A 257 -8.73 12.31 -19.29
C ASN A 257 -10.23 12.59 -19.09
N SER A 258 -10.56 13.52 -18.22
CA SER A 258 -11.93 13.83 -17.83
C SER A 258 -12.80 14.43 -18.95
N ASP A 259 -12.20 14.88 -20.03
CA ASP A 259 -12.87 15.30 -21.28
C ASP A 259 -13.48 14.14 -22.05
N THR A 260 -12.85 12.96 -22.06
CA THR A 260 -13.26 11.78 -22.85
C THR A 260 -13.76 10.62 -21.98
N MET A 261 -13.32 10.52 -20.73
CA MET A 261 -13.66 9.46 -19.78
C MET A 261 -14.56 9.95 -18.67
N GLN A 262 -15.31 9.02 -18.08
CA GLN A 262 -16.12 9.26 -16.87
C GLN A 262 -16.05 8.06 -15.91
N GLY A 263 -15.94 8.34 -14.63
CA GLY A 263 -15.99 7.30 -13.61
C GLY A 263 -17.42 6.91 -13.25
N SER A 264 -17.64 5.63 -12.99
CA SER A 264 -18.89 5.11 -12.46
C SER A 264 -19.18 5.67 -11.07
N ILE A 265 -20.45 5.90 -10.75
CA ILE A 265 -20.91 6.24 -9.41
C ILE A 265 -20.91 4.94 -8.60
N VAL A 266 -20.12 4.86 -7.52
CA VAL A 266 -20.01 3.66 -6.71
C VAL A 266 -20.67 3.88 -5.35
N GLY A 267 -21.77 3.16 -5.11
CA GLY A 267 -22.54 3.31 -3.87
C GLY A 267 -23.10 4.72 -3.65
N GLY A 268 -23.49 5.37 -4.74
CA GLY A 268 -24.03 6.74 -4.75
C GLY A 268 -22.98 7.85 -4.75
N ILE A 269 -21.70 7.52 -4.71
CA ILE A 269 -20.60 8.51 -4.65
C ILE A 269 -19.82 8.51 -5.98
N LYS A 270 -19.60 9.70 -6.55
CA LYS A 270 -18.76 9.90 -7.73
C LYS A 270 -17.27 9.86 -7.34
N PRO A 271 -16.38 9.37 -8.24
CA PRO A 271 -14.96 9.52 -8.04
C PRO A 271 -14.52 10.97 -8.34
N GLU A 272 -14.62 11.81 -7.35
CA GLU A 272 -14.17 13.21 -7.36
C GLU A 272 -13.08 13.38 -6.29
N PHE A 273 -12.18 14.34 -6.48
CA PHE A 273 -11.03 14.54 -5.59
C PHE A 273 -11.46 14.67 -4.12
N GLU A 274 -12.46 15.51 -3.82
CA GLU A 274 -12.94 15.76 -2.47
C GLU A 274 -13.52 14.49 -1.81
N GLU A 275 -14.22 13.67 -2.58
CA GLU A 275 -14.80 12.41 -2.10
C GLU A 275 -13.75 11.34 -1.82
N ILE A 276 -12.66 11.36 -2.59
CA ILE A 276 -11.50 10.48 -2.36
C ILE A 276 -10.70 10.98 -1.16
N ALA A 277 -10.41 12.26 -1.08
CA ALA A 277 -9.63 12.86 -0.02
C ALA A 277 -10.32 12.80 1.35
N SER A 278 -11.66 12.89 1.37
CA SER A 278 -12.47 12.71 2.58
C SER A 278 -12.67 11.25 2.98
N GLY A 279 -12.39 10.30 2.06
CA GLY A 279 -12.63 8.87 2.27
C GLY A 279 -14.08 8.42 2.08
N ASN A 280 -14.94 9.26 1.51
CA ASN A 280 -16.32 8.94 1.19
C ASN A 280 -16.42 7.99 -0.02
N TYR A 281 -15.54 8.20 -1.02
CA TYR A 281 -15.54 7.32 -2.19
C TYR A 281 -15.14 5.89 -1.82
N PRO A 282 -16.00 4.89 -2.11
CA PRO A 282 -15.85 3.55 -1.53
C PRO A 282 -14.61 2.76 -1.98
N ILE A 283 -13.99 3.16 -3.10
CA ILE A 283 -12.79 2.51 -3.66
C ILE A 283 -11.61 3.49 -3.54
N ALA A 284 -11.47 4.13 -2.37
CA ALA A 284 -10.36 5.00 -2.04
C ALA A 284 -9.81 4.68 -0.66
N ARG A 285 -8.57 5.07 -0.40
CA ARG A 285 -7.89 4.90 0.88
C ARG A 285 -6.74 5.87 1.05
N SER A 286 -6.43 6.17 2.31
CA SER A 286 -5.22 6.92 2.67
C SER A 286 -4.00 6.01 2.64
N LEU A 287 -2.87 6.57 2.20
CA LEU A 287 -1.58 5.91 2.12
C LEU A 287 -0.64 6.45 3.20
N TYR A 288 0.20 5.57 3.74
CA TYR A 288 1.10 5.87 4.84
C TYR A 288 2.44 5.18 4.66
N PHE A 289 3.47 5.75 5.29
CA PHE A 289 4.62 5.00 5.74
C PHE A 289 4.85 5.25 7.24
N TYR A 290 5.56 4.33 7.89
CA TYR A 290 5.92 4.42 9.30
C TYR A 290 7.43 4.23 9.43
N VAL A 291 8.08 5.12 10.16
CA VAL A 291 9.52 5.09 10.41
C VAL A 291 9.78 4.62 11.82
N LYS A 292 10.73 3.71 12.01
CA LYS A 292 11.17 3.24 13.31
C LYS A 292 12.10 4.28 13.93
N LYS A 293 11.64 4.96 14.99
CA LYS A 293 12.39 6.04 15.62
C LYS A 293 13.75 5.60 16.12
N GLU A 294 13.86 4.41 16.66
CA GLU A 294 15.09 3.83 17.23
C GLU A 294 16.15 3.54 16.17
N HIS A 295 15.79 3.52 14.87
CA HIS A 295 16.73 3.30 13.78
C HIS A 295 17.29 4.58 13.16
N ILE A 296 16.76 5.76 13.49
CA ILE A 296 17.14 7.04 12.86
C ILE A 296 18.63 7.31 13.06
N ASP A 297 19.16 7.09 14.27
CA ASP A 297 20.58 7.32 14.57
C ASP A 297 21.45 6.09 14.27
N LEU A 298 20.88 4.96 13.89
CA LEU A 298 21.59 3.70 13.62
C LEU A 298 21.81 3.45 12.13
N VAL A 299 20.88 3.91 11.27
CA VAL A 299 20.93 3.71 9.83
C VAL A 299 21.04 5.06 9.13
N PRO A 300 22.16 5.33 8.44
CA PRO A 300 22.38 6.61 7.79
C PRO A 300 21.35 6.89 6.69
N GLY A 301 20.90 8.15 6.60
CA GLY A 301 20.06 8.63 5.52
C GLY A 301 18.56 8.53 5.78
N ILE A 302 18.10 7.98 6.92
CA ILE A 302 16.65 7.89 7.23
C ILE A 302 16.02 9.28 7.32
N THR A 303 16.67 10.22 8.00
CA THR A 303 16.18 11.60 8.14
C THR A 303 16.11 12.31 6.80
N GLU A 304 17.14 12.16 5.97
CA GLU A 304 17.23 12.73 4.65
C GLU A 304 16.19 12.11 3.70
N PHE A 305 15.94 10.80 3.82
CA PHE A 305 14.90 10.11 3.06
C PHE A 305 13.50 10.60 3.44
N MET A 306 13.21 10.79 4.74
CA MET A 306 11.94 11.39 5.19
C MET A 306 11.77 12.80 4.63
N LYS A 307 12.84 13.61 4.62
CA LYS A 307 12.82 14.95 4.07
C LYS A 307 12.54 14.91 2.57
N GLU A 308 13.28 14.11 1.79
CA GLU A 308 13.04 13.93 0.34
C GLU A 308 11.59 13.54 0.06
N PHE A 309 11.03 12.60 0.85
CA PHE A 309 9.65 12.16 0.67
C PHE A 309 8.63 13.28 0.93
N THR A 310 8.96 14.23 1.80
CA THR A 310 8.07 15.31 2.24
C THR A 310 8.31 16.67 1.54
N GLU A 311 9.16 16.70 0.52
CA GLU A 311 9.32 17.90 -0.32
C GLU A 311 8.12 18.05 -1.27
N ASP A 312 7.73 19.30 -1.56
CA ASP A 312 6.60 19.56 -2.46
C ASP A 312 6.83 19.01 -3.88
N ASP A 313 8.08 19.01 -4.37
CA ASP A 313 8.46 18.40 -5.64
C ASP A 313 8.28 16.87 -5.66
N THR A 314 8.10 16.24 -4.51
CA THR A 314 7.86 14.81 -4.36
C THR A 314 6.37 14.49 -4.25
N TRP A 315 5.70 15.00 -3.23
CA TRP A 315 4.31 14.61 -2.89
C TRP A 315 3.29 15.74 -3.10
N GLY A 316 3.72 16.90 -3.61
CA GLY A 316 2.87 18.04 -3.91
C GLY A 316 1.97 17.82 -5.12
N GLU A 317 1.16 18.84 -5.44
CA GLU A 317 0.23 18.78 -6.59
C GLU A 317 0.95 18.65 -7.93
N ASP A 318 2.11 19.29 -8.05
CA ASP A 318 3.02 19.18 -9.20
C ASP A 318 4.20 18.20 -8.92
N GLY A 319 4.14 17.44 -7.83
CA GLY A 319 5.17 16.50 -7.42
C GLY A 319 5.23 15.26 -8.30
N TYR A 320 6.44 14.70 -8.49
CA TYR A 320 6.66 13.57 -9.40
C TYR A 320 5.92 12.27 -9.00
N LEU A 321 5.39 12.17 -7.78
CA LEU A 321 4.55 11.03 -7.38
C LEU A 321 3.14 11.10 -7.96
N VAL A 322 2.66 12.28 -8.37
CA VAL A 322 1.37 12.43 -9.07
C VAL A 322 1.40 11.70 -10.41
N ASP A 323 2.53 11.76 -11.14
CA ASP A 323 2.73 10.98 -12.38
C ASP A 323 2.68 9.46 -12.16
N LYS A 324 2.85 9.01 -10.90
CA LYS A 324 2.72 7.61 -10.49
C LYS A 324 1.33 7.26 -9.96
N GLY A 325 0.40 8.22 -9.95
CA GLY A 325 -0.97 8.05 -9.52
C GLY A 325 -1.24 8.41 -8.05
N LEU A 326 -0.27 9.03 -7.33
CA LEU A 326 -0.55 9.55 -6.00
C LEU A 326 -1.57 10.69 -6.10
N ILE A 327 -2.61 10.63 -5.27
CA ILE A 327 -3.52 11.76 -5.07
C ILE A 327 -2.98 12.56 -3.88
N PRO A 328 -2.49 13.79 -4.10
CA PRO A 328 -1.86 14.59 -3.05
C PRO A 328 -2.85 15.02 -1.98
N MET A 329 -2.36 15.26 -0.79
CA MET A 329 -3.10 15.97 0.25
C MET A 329 -3.12 17.47 -0.06
N SER A 330 -4.08 18.21 0.54
CA SER A 330 -4.04 19.68 0.49
C SER A 330 -2.72 20.20 1.05
N GLU A 331 -2.28 21.37 0.58
CA GLU A 331 -1.02 22.01 1.00
C GLU A 331 -0.91 22.14 2.53
N ASN A 332 -1.99 22.55 3.20
CA ASN A 332 -2.02 22.65 4.66
C ASN A 332 -1.78 21.31 5.34
N SER A 333 -2.41 20.23 4.86
CA SER A 333 -2.21 18.88 5.38
C SER A 333 -0.78 18.38 5.14
N ARG A 334 -0.21 18.66 3.95
CA ARG A 334 1.20 18.34 3.66
C ARG A 334 2.14 19.02 4.64
N LYS A 335 1.96 20.31 4.88
CA LYS A 335 2.78 21.09 5.85
C LYS A 335 2.68 20.53 7.28
N GLU A 336 1.48 20.15 7.72
CA GLU A 336 1.28 19.54 9.04
C GLU A 336 1.99 18.18 9.15
N TRP A 337 1.85 17.31 8.14
CA TRP A 337 2.49 16.00 8.13
C TRP A 337 4.02 16.13 8.02
N ALA A 338 4.54 16.99 7.15
CA ALA A 338 5.97 17.27 7.05
C ALA A 338 6.55 17.74 8.40
N LYS A 339 5.84 18.62 9.11
CA LYS A 339 6.26 19.07 10.45
C LYS A 339 6.30 17.91 11.45
N LYS A 340 5.30 17.02 11.45
CA LYS A 340 5.25 15.85 12.35
C LYS A 340 6.39 14.87 12.07
N ILE A 341 6.61 14.55 10.80
CA ILE A 341 7.60 13.58 10.35
C ILE A 341 9.01 14.10 10.62
N ASN A 342 9.33 15.31 10.16
CA ASN A 342 10.65 15.91 10.34
C ASN A 342 10.93 16.32 11.80
N GLY A 343 9.88 16.52 12.60
CA GLY A 343 9.96 16.70 14.05
C GLY A 343 10.06 15.40 14.84
N LEU A 344 10.13 14.25 14.16
CA LEU A 344 10.23 12.90 14.77
C LEU A 344 9.16 12.62 15.81
N MET A 345 7.93 13.12 15.56
CA MET A 345 6.82 12.99 16.50
C MET A 345 6.32 11.53 16.51
N PRO A 346 6.29 10.87 17.68
CA PRO A 346 5.75 9.52 17.81
C PRO A 346 4.27 9.46 17.40
N LEU A 347 3.86 8.27 16.91
CA LEU A 347 2.47 7.97 16.62
C LEU A 347 1.57 8.21 17.82
N GLU A 348 0.48 8.95 17.64
CA GLU A 348 -0.64 9.09 18.58
C GLU A 348 -1.82 8.23 18.10
N MET A 349 -2.35 7.36 18.98
CA MET A 349 -3.47 6.45 18.68
C MET A 349 -4.80 7.03 19.13
#